data_af97f5d7414c3d9f3f255a66255992ad
#
_entry.id   af97f5d7414c3d9f3f255a66255992ad
#
_cell.length_a   1.000
_cell.length_b   1.000
_cell.length_c   1.000
_cell.angle_alpha   90.00
_cell.angle_beta   90.00
_cell.angle_gamma   90.00
#
_symmetry.space_group_name_H-M   'P 1'
#
loop_
_entity.id
_entity.type
_entity.pdbx_description
1 polymer ?
#
loop_
_entity_poly.entity_id
_entity_poly.type
_entity_poly.pdbx_seq_one_letter_code
_entity_poly.pdbx_strand_id
1 'polypeptide(L)'
;MPGMRDTILNLGLNEGVVNVIAKKSGNPRWAWDCYRRFIQMYSDVVMEVGKKYFEELIDKMKAEKGVTYDVELTADDLKELAAQFKAEYKAKIGADFPDDPKEQLMGAIKAVFRSWDNPRANVYRRDNDIPYSWTTAVNVQLMASGNMGDDFGTGVPFTRDPATGYNGLFGAFLTHTPGEHLIAPLPPHITTPHYA
;
A
#
# COMPACT_ATOMS: atom_id res chain seq x y z
N MET A 1 14.62 9.08 6.60
CA MET A 1 14.99 8.33 5.38
C MET A 1 13.74 8.09 4.52
N PRO A 2 13.20 9.08 3.88
CA PRO A 2 12.00 8.93 3.04
C PRO A 2 12.28 7.98 1.87
N GLY A 3 11.35 7.04 1.60
CA GLY A 3 11.46 6.07 0.51
C GLY A 3 12.53 4.98 0.66
N MET A 4 13.26 4.96 1.78
CA MET A 4 14.31 3.96 2.05
C MET A 4 13.83 2.85 2.97
N ARG A 5 12.67 3.04 3.60
CA ARG A 5 12.10 2.15 4.61
C ARG A 5 10.79 1.58 4.10
N ASP A 6 10.55 0.32 4.42
CA ASP A 6 9.30 -0.31 4.06
C ASP A 6 8.14 0.25 4.88
N THR A 7 6.99 0.36 4.24
CA THR A 7 5.73 0.77 4.85
C THR A 7 4.70 -0.32 4.56
N ILE A 8 3.97 -0.74 5.58
CA ILE A 8 2.91 -1.74 5.45
C ILE A 8 1.59 -1.03 5.76
N LEU A 9 0.71 -0.98 4.76
CA LEU A 9 -0.59 -0.33 4.82
C LEU A 9 -1.69 -1.36 5.13
N ASN A 10 -2.82 -0.87 5.64
CA ASN A 10 -4.01 -1.68 5.93
C ASN A 10 -3.78 -2.82 6.93
N LEU A 11 -2.76 -2.70 7.78
CA LEU A 11 -2.43 -3.70 8.79
C LEU A 11 -3.60 -3.89 9.76
N GLY A 12 -3.85 -5.14 10.12
CA GLY A 12 -4.95 -5.51 11.01
C GLY A 12 -6.22 -5.97 10.27
N LEU A 13 -6.24 -5.91 8.93
CA LEU A 13 -7.36 -6.43 8.16
C LEU A 13 -7.39 -7.97 8.19
N ASN A 14 -8.59 -8.48 8.40
CA ASN A 14 -9.00 -9.85 8.18
C ASN A 14 -10.45 -9.85 7.67
N GLU A 15 -10.98 -10.99 7.27
CA GLU A 15 -12.34 -11.06 6.69
C GLU A 15 -13.42 -10.49 7.63
N GLY A 16 -13.30 -10.71 8.95
CA GLY A 16 -14.22 -10.16 9.93
C GLY A 16 -14.20 -8.63 9.94
N VAL A 17 -13.02 -8.04 9.99
CA VAL A 17 -12.84 -6.57 9.96
C VAL A 17 -13.28 -6.00 8.62
N VAL A 18 -12.95 -6.65 7.50
CA VAL A 18 -13.37 -6.20 6.15
C VAL A 18 -14.88 -6.13 6.03
N ASN A 19 -15.61 -7.14 6.52
CA ASN A 19 -17.07 -7.13 6.51
C ASN A 19 -17.66 -5.99 7.35
N VAL A 20 -17.03 -5.67 8.50
CA VAL A 20 -17.46 -4.56 9.36
C VAL A 20 -17.23 -3.21 8.66
N ILE A 21 -16.06 -2.99 8.07
CA ILE A 21 -15.78 -1.72 7.38
C ILE A 21 -16.59 -1.57 6.10
N ALA A 22 -16.84 -2.66 5.37
CA ALA A 22 -17.74 -2.67 4.22
C ALA A 22 -19.15 -2.19 4.59
N LYS A 23 -19.68 -2.71 5.70
CA LYS A 23 -21.00 -2.30 6.21
C LYS A 23 -21.01 -0.85 6.70
N LYS A 24 -19.97 -0.41 7.42
CA LYS A 24 -19.88 0.95 7.96
C LYS A 24 -19.69 2.02 6.88
N SER A 25 -18.89 1.74 5.88
CA SER A 25 -18.61 2.68 4.78
C SER A 25 -19.70 2.69 3.71
N GLY A 26 -20.56 1.66 3.65
CA GLY A 26 -21.47 1.45 2.54
C GLY A 26 -20.77 1.10 1.21
N ASN A 27 -19.46 0.85 1.25
CA ASN A 27 -18.65 0.58 0.06
C ASN A 27 -17.89 -0.77 0.21
N PRO A 28 -18.55 -1.90 -0.05
CA PRO A 28 -17.94 -3.21 0.05
C PRO A 28 -16.78 -3.42 -0.94
N ARG A 29 -16.89 -2.81 -2.14
CA ARG A 29 -15.83 -2.89 -3.13
C ARG A 29 -14.52 -2.32 -2.59
N TRP A 30 -14.57 -1.11 -2.02
CA TRP A 30 -13.41 -0.48 -1.40
C TRP A 30 -12.82 -1.33 -0.27
N ALA A 31 -13.65 -1.88 0.61
CA ALA A 31 -13.19 -2.68 1.73
C ALA A 31 -12.43 -3.95 1.28
N TRP A 32 -12.96 -4.65 0.27
CA TRP A 32 -12.31 -5.85 -0.27
C TRP A 32 -11.06 -5.50 -1.10
N ASP A 33 -11.02 -4.35 -1.78
CA ASP A 33 -9.79 -3.88 -2.45
C ASP A 33 -8.68 -3.55 -1.45
N CYS A 34 -9.01 -2.91 -0.32
CA CYS A 34 -8.06 -2.69 0.78
C CYS A 34 -7.48 -4.01 1.31
N TYR A 35 -8.32 -5.04 1.47
CA TYR A 35 -7.88 -6.34 1.96
C TYR A 35 -7.01 -7.06 0.95
N ARG A 36 -7.41 -7.12 -0.32
CA ARG A 36 -6.62 -7.69 -1.40
C ARG A 36 -5.23 -7.05 -1.47
N ARG A 37 -5.18 -5.70 -1.44
CA ARG A 37 -3.91 -4.94 -1.44
C ARG A 37 -3.06 -5.23 -0.21
N PHE A 38 -3.69 -5.38 0.96
CA PHE A 38 -2.98 -5.73 2.17
C PHE A 38 -2.33 -7.10 2.07
N ILE A 39 -3.03 -8.12 1.59
CA ILE A 39 -2.47 -9.47 1.41
C ILE A 39 -1.27 -9.42 0.45
N GLN A 40 -1.39 -8.74 -0.68
CA GLN A 40 -0.30 -8.57 -1.64
C GLN A 40 0.91 -7.88 -1.02
N MET A 41 0.69 -6.74 -0.37
CA MET A 41 1.77 -5.96 0.25
C MET A 41 2.44 -6.69 1.40
N TYR A 42 1.66 -7.36 2.27
CA TYR A 42 2.21 -8.16 3.36
C TYR A 42 3.06 -9.33 2.82
N SER A 43 2.58 -9.98 1.79
CA SER A 43 3.31 -11.09 1.15
C SER A 43 4.62 -10.61 0.51
N ASP A 44 4.60 -9.47 -0.18
CA ASP A 44 5.78 -8.90 -0.85
C ASP A 44 6.79 -8.34 0.17
N VAL A 45 6.34 -7.45 1.05
CA VAL A 45 7.24 -6.69 1.95
C VAL A 45 7.63 -7.48 3.18
N VAL A 46 6.69 -8.20 3.81
CA VAL A 46 6.94 -8.90 5.07
C VAL A 46 7.53 -10.28 4.83
N MET A 47 7.03 -10.99 3.82
CA MET A 47 7.40 -12.38 3.55
C MET A 47 8.30 -12.56 2.34
N GLU A 48 8.61 -11.48 1.61
CA GLU A 48 9.52 -11.46 0.46
C GLU A 48 9.12 -12.44 -0.68
N VAL A 49 7.80 -12.67 -0.82
CA VAL A 49 7.25 -13.59 -1.85
C VAL A 49 7.36 -12.99 -3.26
N GLY A 50 7.42 -11.68 -3.37
CA GLY A 50 7.44 -10.98 -4.65
C GLY A 50 6.03 -10.75 -5.22
N LYS A 51 5.74 -9.50 -5.56
CA LYS A 51 4.41 -9.06 -6.03
C LYS A 51 3.96 -9.67 -7.36
N LYS A 52 4.90 -10.13 -8.19
CA LYS A 52 4.64 -10.68 -9.53
C LYS A 52 3.56 -11.78 -9.53
N TYR A 53 3.62 -12.69 -8.58
CA TYR A 53 2.65 -13.80 -8.49
C TYR A 53 1.22 -13.32 -8.28
N PHE A 54 1.06 -12.25 -7.52
CA PHE A 54 -0.24 -11.62 -7.25
C PHE A 54 -0.73 -10.80 -8.44
N GLU A 55 0.17 -10.10 -9.12
CA GLU A 55 -0.14 -9.35 -10.36
C GLU A 55 -0.64 -10.29 -11.46
N GLU A 56 -0.04 -11.47 -11.64
CA GLU A 56 -0.49 -12.50 -12.58
C GLU A 56 -1.93 -12.97 -12.26
N LEU A 57 -2.31 -13.11 -10.99
CA LEU A 57 -3.67 -13.45 -10.60
C LEU A 57 -4.67 -12.33 -10.89
N ILE A 58 -4.28 -11.06 -10.68
CA ILE A 58 -5.09 -9.90 -11.05
C ILE A 58 -5.35 -9.88 -12.56
N ASP A 59 -4.29 -10.03 -13.36
CA ASP A 59 -4.38 -9.97 -14.81
C ASP A 59 -5.23 -11.12 -15.37
N LYS A 60 -5.11 -12.31 -14.80
CA LYS A 60 -5.96 -13.45 -15.12
C LYS A 60 -7.43 -13.16 -14.83
N MET A 61 -7.75 -12.64 -13.64
CA MET A 61 -9.12 -12.30 -13.28
C MET A 61 -9.69 -11.22 -14.19
N LYS A 62 -8.91 -10.17 -14.49
CA LYS A 62 -9.33 -9.13 -15.45
C LYS A 62 -9.65 -9.72 -16.83
N ALA A 63 -8.82 -10.62 -17.32
CA ALA A 63 -9.06 -11.29 -18.58
C ALA A 63 -10.33 -12.15 -18.57
N GLU A 64 -10.57 -12.90 -17.49
CA GLU A 64 -11.78 -13.72 -17.30
C GLU A 64 -13.07 -12.90 -17.23
N LYS A 65 -12.99 -11.70 -16.63
CA LYS A 65 -14.13 -10.78 -16.49
C LYS A 65 -14.29 -9.82 -17.68
N GLY A 66 -13.31 -9.77 -18.59
CA GLY A 66 -13.35 -8.88 -19.76
C GLY A 66 -13.17 -7.41 -19.41
N VAL A 67 -12.48 -7.09 -18.30
CA VAL A 67 -12.21 -5.72 -17.84
C VAL A 67 -10.74 -5.36 -18.01
N THR A 68 -10.46 -4.05 -18.11
CA THR A 68 -9.10 -3.55 -18.32
C THR A 68 -8.47 -3.02 -17.03
N TYR A 69 -9.26 -2.35 -16.21
CA TYR A 69 -8.76 -1.67 -15.00
C TYR A 69 -9.23 -2.37 -13.73
N ASP A 70 -8.38 -2.36 -12.70
CA ASP A 70 -8.70 -2.92 -11.37
C ASP A 70 -9.97 -2.29 -10.76
N VAL A 71 -10.25 -1.02 -11.09
CA VAL A 71 -11.43 -0.30 -10.60
C VAL A 71 -12.76 -0.87 -11.12
N GLU A 72 -12.73 -1.62 -12.20
CA GLU A 72 -13.90 -2.25 -12.83
C GLU A 72 -14.28 -3.58 -12.15
N LEU A 73 -13.38 -4.16 -11.34
CA LEU A 73 -13.65 -5.38 -10.59
C LEU A 73 -14.69 -5.11 -9.50
N THR A 74 -15.66 -6.01 -9.37
CA THR A 74 -16.71 -5.93 -8.35
C THR A 74 -16.22 -6.32 -6.97
N ALA A 75 -17.04 -6.11 -5.93
CA ALA A 75 -16.73 -6.56 -4.57
C ALA A 75 -16.57 -8.08 -4.48
N ASP A 76 -17.39 -8.83 -5.22
CA ASP A 76 -17.33 -10.29 -5.24
C ASP A 76 -16.06 -10.79 -5.95
N ASP A 77 -15.66 -10.14 -7.05
CA ASP A 77 -14.41 -10.45 -7.74
C ASP A 77 -13.20 -10.19 -6.84
N LEU A 78 -13.19 -9.09 -6.11
CA LEU A 78 -12.12 -8.75 -5.17
C LEU A 78 -12.07 -9.69 -3.96
N LYS A 79 -13.22 -10.17 -3.50
CA LYS A 79 -13.30 -11.20 -2.47
C LYS A 79 -12.72 -12.53 -2.95
N GLU A 80 -13.07 -12.95 -4.17
CA GLU A 80 -12.50 -14.14 -4.81
C GLU A 80 -10.99 -13.99 -4.98
N LEU A 81 -10.53 -12.82 -5.45
CA LEU A 81 -9.11 -12.53 -5.63
C LEU A 81 -8.35 -12.56 -4.31
N ALA A 82 -8.93 -12.05 -3.22
CA ALA A 82 -8.33 -12.14 -1.88
C ALA A 82 -8.17 -13.60 -1.43
N ALA A 83 -9.14 -14.47 -1.74
CA ALA A 83 -9.03 -15.88 -1.45
C ALA A 83 -7.92 -16.57 -2.28
N GLN A 84 -7.80 -16.23 -3.58
CA GLN A 84 -6.72 -16.70 -4.45
C GLN A 84 -5.35 -16.22 -3.93
N PHE A 85 -5.24 -14.99 -3.45
CA PHE A 85 -4.01 -14.45 -2.86
C PHE A 85 -3.61 -15.19 -1.58
N LYS A 86 -4.56 -15.53 -0.72
CA LYS A 86 -4.28 -16.35 0.48
C LYS A 86 -3.81 -17.75 0.10
N ALA A 87 -4.37 -18.33 -0.96
CA ALA A 87 -3.94 -19.64 -1.47
C ALA A 87 -2.52 -19.57 -2.05
N GLU A 88 -2.20 -18.53 -2.82
CA GLU A 88 -0.84 -18.31 -3.36
C GLU A 88 0.17 -18.09 -2.23
N TYR A 89 -0.17 -17.26 -1.23
CA TYR A 89 0.63 -17.09 -0.02
C TYR A 89 0.95 -18.42 0.63
N LYS A 90 -0.09 -19.26 0.86
CA LYS A 90 0.07 -20.59 1.45
C LYS A 90 0.97 -21.50 0.60
N ALA A 91 0.83 -21.45 -0.71
CA ALA A 91 1.65 -22.24 -1.63
C ALA A 91 3.14 -21.85 -1.57
N LYS A 92 3.45 -20.56 -1.38
CA LYS A 92 4.83 -20.06 -1.31
C LYS A 92 5.46 -20.18 0.07
N ILE A 93 4.68 -19.95 1.12
CA ILE A 93 5.19 -19.88 2.51
C ILE A 93 5.02 -21.22 3.25
N GLY A 94 4.05 -22.03 2.85
CA GLY A 94 3.72 -23.29 3.53
C GLY A 94 2.85 -23.10 4.79
N ALA A 95 2.38 -21.88 5.06
CA ALA A 95 1.51 -21.55 6.20
C ALA A 95 0.35 -20.66 5.73
N ASP A 96 -0.73 -20.65 6.50
CA ASP A 96 -1.87 -19.79 6.23
C ASP A 96 -1.51 -18.31 6.42
N PHE A 97 -2.19 -17.41 5.68
CA PHE A 97 -2.05 -15.96 5.87
C PHE A 97 -2.53 -15.60 7.29
N PRO A 98 -1.75 -14.81 8.06
CA PRO A 98 -2.08 -14.50 9.45
C PRO A 98 -3.37 -13.67 9.54
N ASP A 99 -4.35 -14.18 10.27
CA ASP A 99 -5.62 -13.49 10.54
C ASP A 99 -5.59 -12.69 11.87
N ASP A 100 -4.68 -13.01 12.78
CA ASP A 100 -4.51 -12.24 14.03
C ASP A 100 -3.78 -10.91 13.77
N PRO A 101 -4.41 -9.76 14.08
CA PRO A 101 -3.79 -8.45 13.90
C PRO A 101 -2.46 -8.27 14.66
N LYS A 102 -2.27 -8.95 15.79
CA LYS A 102 -1.03 -8.88 16.56
C LYS A 102 0.10 -9.65 15.86
N GLU A 103 -0.22 -10.81 15.30
CA GLU A 103 0.74 -11.59 14.51
C GLU A 103 1.16 -10.80 13.26
N GLN A 104 0.20 -10.21 12.55
CA GLN A 104 0.47 -9.33 11.42
C GLN A 104 1.37 -8.16 11.83
N LEU A 105 1.09 -7.49 12.96
CA LEU A 105 1.88 -6.38 13.48
C LEU A 105 3.31 -6.81 13.79
N MET A 106 3.50 -7.93 14.45
CA MET A 106 4.84 -8.43 14.77
C MET A 106 5.64 -8.79 13.52
N GLY A 107 5.00 -9.36 12.51
CA GLY A 107 5.62 -9.61 11.19
C GLY A 107 6.05 -8.31 10.53
N ALA A 108 5.17 -7.30 10.50
CA ALA A 108 5.45 -5.99 9.93
C ALA A 108 6.59 -5.25 10.67
N ILE A 109 6.61 -5.28 12.01
CA ILE A 109 7.70 -4.70 12.80
C ILE A 109 9.04 -5.32 12.42
N LYS A 110 9.10 -6.66 12.34
CA LYS A 110 10.31 -7.38 11.93
C LYS A 110 10.75 -6.98 10.52
N ALA A 111 9.82 -6.83 9.58
CA ALA A 111 10.14 -6.40 8.22
C ALA A 111 10.72 -4.97 8.18
N VAL A 112 10.13 -4.04 8.94
CA VAL A 112 10.67 -2.67 9.04
C VAL A 112 12.08 -2.66 9.63
N PHE A 113 12.38 -3.49 10.62
CA PHE A 113 13.76 -3.61 11.13
C PHE A 113 14.72 -4.21 10.09
N ARG A 114 14.29 -5.26 9.37
CA ARG A 114 15.11 -5.85 8.28
C ARG A 114 15.39 -4.83 7.16
N SER A 115 14.44 -3.94 6.85
CA SER A 115 14.61 -2.92 5.81
C SER A 115 15.76 -1.94 6.08
N TRP A 116 16.29 -1.90 7.31
CA TRP A 116 17.49 -1.13 7.66
C TRP A 116 18.72 -1.57 6.86
N ASP A 117 18.78 -2.86 6.50
CA ASP A 117 19.89 -3.45 5.77
C ASP A 117 19.62 -3.62 4.27
N ASN A 118 18.49 -3.10 3.77
CA ASN A 118 18.20 -3.08 2.35
C ASN A 118 19.29 -2.32 1.56
N PRO A 119 19.61 -2.73 0.31
CA PRO A 119 20.65 -2.09 -0.49
C PRO A 119 20.50 -0.57 -0.62
N ARG A 120 19.25 -0.07 -0.82
CA ARG A 120 18.96 1.37 -0.89
C ARG A 120 19.26 2.08 0.44
N ALA A 121 18.90 1.46 1.56
CA ALA A 121 19.14 2.01 2.88
C ALA A 121 20.66 2.05 3.18
N ASN A 122 21.42 1.04 2.77
CA ASN A 122 22.86 0.99 2.92
C ASN A 122 23.55 2.11 2.14
N VAL A 123 23.16 2.34 0.88
CA VAL A 123 23.68 3.46 0.07
C VAL A 123 23.38 4.80 0.73
N TYR A 124 22.12 5.02 1.13
CA TYR A 124 21.72 6.27 1.78
C TYR A 124 22.49 6.52 3.07
N ARG A 125 22.68 5.50 3.92
CA ARG A 125 23.44 5.63 5.18
C ARG A 125 24.89 6.01 4.92
N ARG A 126 25.53 5.35 3.96
CA ARG A 126 26.89 5.67 3.56
C ARG A 126 27.02 7.11 3.06
N ASP A 127 26.11 7.53 2.20
CA ASP A 127 26.16 8.86 1.57
C ASP A 127 25.80 10.01 2.53
N ASN A 128 25.23 9.68 3.70
CA ASN A 128 24.89 10.64 4.76
C ASN A 128 25.66 10.41 6.06
N ASP A 129 26.76 9.64 6.04
CA ASP A 129 27.63 9.35 7.18
C ASP A 129 26.87 8.81 8.42
N ILE A 130 25.82 8.01 8.19
CA ILE A 130 25.01 7.41 9.26
C ILE A 130 25.71 6.16 9.77
N PRO A 131 26.09 6.09 11.08
CA PRO A 131 26.80 4.96 11.64
C PRO A 131 26.02 3.63 11.50
N TYR A 132 26.72 2.56 11.16
CA TYR A 132 26.14 1.21 11.10
C TYR A 132 25.62 0.70 12.45
N SER A 133 26.17 1.21 13.55
CA SER A 133 25.75 0.88 14.92
C SER A 133 24.38 1.47 15.29
N TRP A 134 23.89 2.42 14.52
CA TRP A 134 22.54 2.94 14.74
C TRP A 134 21.50 1.93 14.24
N THR A 135 20.35 1.99 14.86
CA THR A 135 19.18 1.20 14.48
C THR A 135 18.03 2.11 14.10
N THR A 136 16.90 1.51 13.79
CA THR A 136 15.71 2.24 13.38
C THR A 136 14.59 2.12 14.39
N ALA A 137 13.57 2.95 14.21
CA ALA A 137 12.32 2.89 14.94
C ALA A 137 11.15 2.53 14.01
N VAL A 138 10.07 2.03 14.59
CA VAL A 138 8.83 1.72 13.91
C VAL A 138 7.74 2.64 14.43
N ASN A 139 6.99 3.26 13.52
CA ASN A 139 5.78 4.00 13.84
C ASN A 139 4.56 3.16 13.44
N VAL A 140 3.64 2.97 14.38
CA VAL A 140 2.32 2.40 14.11
C VAL A 140 1.32 3.53 14.16
N GLN A 141 0.69 3.81 13.02
CA GLN A 141 -0.16 4.98 12.87
C GLN A 141 -1.53 4.59 12.31
N LEU A 142 -2.58 5.24 12.83
CA LEU A 142 -3.92 5.12 12.29
C LEU A 142 -3.94 5.64 10.85
N MET A 143 -4.53 4.86 9.94
CA MET A 143 -4.68 5.27 8.55
C MET A 143 -5.93 6.12 8.33
N ALA A 144 -5.79 7.16 7.50
CA ALA A 144 -6.88 7.82 6.83
C ALA A 144 -6.91 7.35 5.37
N SER A 145 -8.09 6.96 4.89
CA SER A 145 -8.24 6.41 3.53
C SER A 145 -8.72 7.50 2.57
N GLY A 146 -7.97 7.71 1.49
CA GLY A 146 -8.30 8.69 0.44
C GLY A 146 -9.20 8.15 -0.68
N ASN A 147 -9.69 6.92 -0.56
CA ASN A 147 -10.49 6.24 -1.58
C ASN A 147 -11.76 5.57 -1.04
N MET A 148 -12.23 6.02 0.12
CA MET A 148 -13.40 5.44 0.79
C MET A 148 -14.72 5.78 0.08
N GLY A 149 -14.80 6.91 -0.62
CA GLY A 149 -15.97 7.40 -1.33
C GLY A 149 -15.62 8.58 -2.24
N ASP A 150 -16.67 9.19 -2.82
CA ASP A 150 -16.53 10.21 -3.86
C ASP A 150 -15.93 11.54 -3.35
N ASP A 151 -16.12 11.85 -2.07
CA ASP A 151 -15.59 13.05 -1.42
C ASP A 151 -14.20 12.87 -0.81
N PHE A 152 -13.55 11.73 -1.08
CA PHE A 152 -12.24 11.42 -0.54
C PHE A 152 -11.14 11.61 -1.59
N GLY A 153 -9.97 11.99 -1.11
CA GLY A 153 -8.78 12.12 -1.96
C GLY A 153 -7.50 12.04 -1.14
N THR A 154 -6.41 11.90 -1.84
CA THR A 154 -5.06 11.88 -1.26
C THR A 154 -4.20 12.91 -1.95
N GLY A 155 -3.40 13.64 -1.17
CA GLY A 155 -2.50 14.67 -1.70
C GLY A 155 -1.15 14.68 -1.00
N VAL A 156 -0.15 15.14 -1.71
CA VAL A 156 1.20 15.43 -1.17
C VAL A 156 1.49 16.91 -1.39
N PRO A 157 1.30 17.77 -0.37
CA PRO A 157 1.63 19.17 -0.47
C PRO A 157 3.10 19.44 -0.13
N PHE A 158 3.69 20.40 -0.82
CA PHE A 158 4.97 21.00 -0.51
C PHE A 158 4.76 22.44 -0.07
N THR A 159 5.49 22.89 0.92
CA THR A 159 5.47 24.29 1.40
C THR A 159 6.19 25.25 0.46
N ARG A 160 6.92 24.73 -0.50
CA ARG A 160 7.59 25.46 -1.59
C ARG A 160 7.54 24.63 -2.87
N ASP A 161 7.53 25.29 -4.00
CA ASP A 161 7.73 24.64 -5.28
C ASP A 161 9.14 24.01 -5.32
N PRO A 162 9.25 22.67 -5.47
CA PRO A 162 10.54 21.99 -5.49
C PRO A 162 11.41 22.35 -6.71
N ALA A 163 10.83 22.87 -7.79
CA ALA A 163 11.57 23.24 -9.00
C ALA A 163 12.10 24.68 -8.96
N THR A 164 11.32 25.60 -8.43
CA THR A 164 11.64 27.05 -8.48
C THR A 164 12.02 27.64 -7.13
N GLY A 165 11.69 26.95 -6.02
CA GLY A 165 11.85 27.46 -4.66
C GLY A 165 10.81 28.52 -4.26
N TYR A 166 9.84 28.81 -5.13
CA TYR A 166 8.77 29.77 -4.84
C TYR A 166 8.03 29.43 -3.54
N ASN A 167 7.80 30.44 -2.72
CA ASN A 167 7.12 30.27 -1.43
C ASN A 167 5.60 30.27 -1.62
N GLY A 168 5.03 29.10 -1.77
CA GLY A 168 3.61 28.87 -1.93
C GLY A 168 3.29 27.39 -1.78
N LEU A 169 2.04 27.08 -1.48
CA LEU A 169 1.60 25.71 -1.40
C LEU A 169 1.60 25.10 -2.82
N PHE A 170 2.35 24.04 -2.98
CA PHE A 170 2.49 23.30 -4.24
C PHE A 170 2.29 21.80 -3.97
N GLY A 171 1.68 21.07 -4.88
CA GLY A 171 1.52 19.64 -4.64
C GLY A 171 0.67 18.88 -5.65
N ALA A 172 0.57 17.59 -5.47
CA ALA A 172 -0.28 16.70 -6.23
C ALA A 172 -1.47 16.23 -5.38
N PHE A 173 -2.64 16.16 -5.99
CA PHE A 173 -3.86 15.66 -5.37
C PHE A 173 -4.59 14.72 -6.34
N LEU A 174 -5.05 13.60 -5.84
CA LEU A 174 -5.83 12.62 -6.59
C LEU A 174 -7.09 12.27 -5.81
N THR A 175 -8.24 12.31 -6.47
CA THR A 175 -9.51 11.80 -5.92
C THR A 175 -9.58 10.29 -6.04
N HIS A 176 -10.34 9.64 -5.17
CA HIS A 176 -10.60 8.19 -5.17
C HIS A 176 -9.35 7.30 -5.16
N THR A 177 -8.21 7.81 -4.70
CA THR A 177 -6.92 7.12 -4.82
C THR A 177 -6.31 6.90 -3.45
N PRO A 178 -5.82 5.69 -3.15
CA PRO A 178 -5.04 5.44 -1.94
C PRO A 178 -3.69 6.14 -2.00
N GLY A 179 -3.13 6.49 -0.83
CA GLY A 179 -1.89 7.26 -0.72
C GLY A 179 -0.67 6.65 -1.39
N GLU A 180 -0.64 5.34 -1.55
CA GLU A 180 0.45 4.62 -2.23
C GLU A 180 0.64 5.01 -3.70
N HIS A 181 -0.42 5.42 -4.40
CA HIS A 181 -0.36 5.83 -5.80
C HIS A 181 0.25 7.22 -6.01
N LEU A 182 0.26 8.06 -4.98
CA LEU A 182 0.89 9.39 -5.05
C LEU A 182 2.42 9.35 -4.91
N ILE A 183 2.94 8.28 -4.34
CA ILE A 183 4.38 8.09 -4.12
C ILE A 183 5.03 7.36 -5.30
N ALA A 184 4.24 6.65 -6.12
CA ALA A 184 4.68 6.10 -7.39
C ALA A 184 4.92 7.26 -8.39
N PRO A 185 5.85 7.12 -9.36
CA PRO A 185 6.04 8.15 -10.37
C PRO A 185 4.73 8.38 -11.11
N LEU A 186 4.19 9.60 -10.95
CA LEU A 186 2.96 10.04 -11.60
C LEU A 186 3.16 10.03 -13.13
N PRO A 187 2.20 9.53 -13.92
CA PRO A 187 2.23 9.72 -15.34
C PRO A 187 2.23 11.23 -15.67
N PRO A 188 2.92 11.67 -16.73
CA PRO A 188 3.24 13.09 -17.00
C PRO A 188 2.04 14.00 -17.32
N HIS A 189 0.80 13.54 -17.20
CA HIS A 189 -0.40 14.30 -17.58
C HIS A 189 -1.27 14.76 -16.41
N ILE A 190 -0.87 14.52 -15.16
CA ILE A 190 -1.63 15.02 -14.02
C ILE A 190 -1.03 16.35 -13.61
N THR A 191 -1.47 17.41 -14.31
CA THR A 191 -1.23 18.79 -13.89
C THR A 191 -2.13 19.09 -12.68
N THR A 192 -1.51 19.44 -11.58
CA THR A 192 -2.18 19.89 -10.37
C THR A 192 -2.94 21.19 -10.62
N PRO A 193 -4.19 21.30 -10.18
CA PRO A 193 -4.82 22.61 -10.06
C PRO A 193 -4.05 23.42 -9.02
N HIS A 194 -3.67 24.64 -9.37
CA HIS A 194 -3.18 25.62 -8.43
C HIS A 194 -4.28 25.91 -7.41
N TYR A 195 -4.06 25.57 -6.16
CA TYR A 195 -4.86 26.13 -5.08
C TYR A 195 -4.24 27.46 -4.68
N ALA A 196 -4.97 28.53 -4.94
CA ALA A 196 -4.71 29.88 -4.42
C ALA A 196 -5.07 29.92 -2.94
#